data_c7b90c8a5229ab9c97bb7244e9cbdd1d
#
_entry.id   c7b90c8a5229ab9c97bb7244e9cbdd1d
#
_cell.length_a   1.000
_cell.length_b   1.000
_cell.length_c   1.000
_cell.angle_alpha   90.00
_cell.angle_beta   90.00
_cell.angle_gamma   90.00
#
_symmetry.space_group_name_H-M   'P 1'
#
loop_
_entity.id
_entity.type
_entity.pdbx_description
1 polymer ?
#
loop_
_entity_poly.entity_id
_entity_poly.type
_entity_poly.pdbx_seq_one_letter_code
_entity_poly.pdbx_strand_id
1 'polypeptide(L)'
;NETNAHPHVSNGALFFLVHNGIIENFKELKTFLLEKGYTFYSETDSEVIVNLLEYVHLYETKTTVQEAITRTISQLEGTFGLVILCAEYPDIAYVTKRGSPLLISETEHELMATSELSGFQHHSDQYYELNNNELVILSQQYGMVFESNEDNGNSRTMKPINPDFQLHYLTQQLGKYTHYTQKEIMEQDKTLWMSLNQGARILDGQICLGGLYDLKKNIPKIQNIIFMGCGSSYYAGCIGYHYIRTREELRNLNVFCFDGGDFELKDIPNGVCLFVFISQSGETMDLMKHLDHIQASHYTCLLYTSPSPRDLSE
;
A
#
# COMPACT_ATOMS: atom_id res chain seq x y z
N ASN A 1 -4.10 17.94 -8.74
CA ASN A 1 -4.50 19.23 -8.19
C ASN A 1 -3.45 19.64 -7.16
N GLU A 2 -2.88 20.86 -7.29
CA GLU A 2 -1.81 21.34 -6.38
C GLU A 2 -2.25 21.37 -4.92
N THR A 3 -3.52 21.68 -4.67
CA THR A 3 -4.09 21.77 -3.31
C THR A 3 -4.10 20.45 -2.56
N ASN A 4 -4.16 19.33 -3.28
CA ASN A 4 -4.18 17.98 -2.69
C ASN A 4 -2.80 17.29 -2.73
N ALA A 5 -1.77 18.02 -3.19
CA ALA A 5 -0.42 17.44 -3.29
C ALA A 5 0.32 17.51 -1.95
N HIS A 6 1.16 16.51 -1.68
CA HIS A 6 2.10 16.54 -0.56
C HIS A 6 3.30 17.47 -0.87
N PRO A 7 3.88 18.08 0.17
CA PRO A 7 3.51 17.98 1.59
C PRO A 7 2.30 18.83 1.96
N HIS A 8 1.50 18.40 2.92
CA HIS A 8 0.49 19.21 3.57
C HIS A 8 1.10 20.02 4.70
N VAL A 9 0.56 21.23 4.93
CA VAL A 9 1.08 22.18 5.90
C VAL A 9 -0.01 22.52 6.91
N SER A 10 0.30 22.55 8.20
CA SER A 10 -0.63 22.98 9.23
C SER A 10 -0.99 24.47 9.14
N ASN A 11 -2.14 24.87 9.68
CA ASN A 11 -2.65 26.23 9.57
C ASN A 11 -1.66 27.29 10.07
N GLY A 12 -0.92 27.01 11.12
CA GLY A 12 0.13 27.88 11.67
C GLY A 12 1.49 27.70 11.00
N ALA A 13 1.60 26.88 9.95
CA ALA A 13 2.84 26.55 9.26
C ALA A 13 3.93 25.98 10.21
N LEU A 14 3.52 25.34 11.29
CA LEU A 14 4.42 24.75 12.27
C LEU A 14 4.87 23.35 11.86
N PHE A 15 3.96 22.58 11.24
CA PHE A 15 4.22 21.22 10.78
C PHE A 15 4.01 21.07 9.29
N PHE A 16 4.85 20.21 8.70
CA PHE A 16 4.78 19.76 7.30
C PHE A 16 4.72 18.25 7.28
N LEU A 17 3.83 17.68 6.49
CA LEU A 17 3.53 16.24 6.54
C LEU A 17 3.42 15.65 5.14
N VAL A 18 4.07 14.49 4.97
CA VAL A 18 3.84 13.57 3.86
C VAL A 18 3.17 12.32 4.42
N HIS A 19 2.10 11.87 3.79
CA HIS A 19 1.27 10.75 4.22
C HIS A 19 1.05 9.75 3.08
N ASN A 20 1.22 8.49 3.39
CA ASN A 20 0.81 7.37 2.55
C ASN A 20 -0.13 6.47 3.37
N GLY A 21 -1.37 6.36 2.96
CA GLY A 21 -2.39 5.58 3.68
C GLY A 21 -3.78 6.21 3.58
N ILE A 22 -4.68 5.78 4.46
CA ILE A 22 -6.06 6.26 4.55
C ILE A 22 -6.47 6.37 6.01
N ILE A 23 -6.95 7.54 6.43
CA ILE A 23 -7.50 7.78 7.76
C ILE A 23 -9.01 7.69 7.71
N GLU A 24 -9.55 6.65 8.32
CA GLU A 24 -11.00 6.33 8.25
C GLU A 24 -11.84 7.34 9.03
N ASN A 25 -11.39 7.80 10.20
CA ASN A 25 -12.11 8.76 11.05
C ASN A 25 -11.83 10.23 10.71
N PHE A 26 -11.26 10.54 9.52
CA PHE A 26 -10.87 11.91 9.16
C PHE A 26 -12.04 12.92 9.19
N LYS A 27 -13.27 12.50 8.92
CA LYS A 27 -14.45 13.37 8.93
C LYS A 27 -14.79 13.89 10.32
N GLU A 28 -14.68 13.02 11.33
CA GLU A 28 -14.92 13.36 12.73
C GLU A 28 -13.84 14.31 13.24
N LEU A 29 -12.58 13.98 12.95
CA LEU A 29 -11.44 14.82 13.30
C LEU A 29 -11.50 16.20 12.62
N LYS A 30 -11.90 16.24 11.35
CA LYS A 30 -12.09 17.50 10.60
C LYS A 30 -13.18 18.37 11.24
N THR A 31 -14.31 17.76 11.62
CA THR A 31 -15.40 18.48 12.31
C THR A 31 -14.91 19.08 13.62
N PHE A 32 -14.21 18.29 14.44
CA PHE A 32 -13.61 18.76 15.67
C PHE A 32 -12.65 19.95 15.44
N LEU A 33 -11.76 19.86 14.45
CA LEU A 33 -10.79 20.92 14.17
C LEU A 33 -11.46 22.20 13.61
N LEU A 34 -12.54 22.07 12.83
CA LEU A 34 -13.35 23.22 12.40
C LEU A 34 -13.97 23.96 13.59
N GLU A 35 -14.46 23.25 14.61
CA GLU A 35 -14.95 23.85 15.87
C GLU A 35 -13.85 24.55 16.67
N LYS A 36 -12.59 24.15 16.48
CA LYS A 36 -11.42 24.78 17.08
C LYS A 36 -10.86 25.96 16.25
N GLY A 37 -11.51 26.29 15.11
CA GLY A 37 -11.15 27.41 14.27
C GLY A 37 -10.11 27.11 13.19
N TYR A 38 -9.78 25.84 12.96
CA TYR A 38 -8.93 25.43 11.84
C TYR A 38 -9.66 25.57 10.50
N THR A 39 -8.92 25.85 9.45
CA THR A 39 -9.44 25.93 8.08
C THR A 39 -8.81 24.83 7.23
N PHE A 40 -9.56 24.36 6.24
CA PHE A 40 -9.11 23.30 5.33
C PHE A 40 -9.20 23.76 3.89
N TYR A 41 -8.13 23.53 3.14
CA TYR A 41 -7.98 23.94 1.74
C TYR A 41 -8.02 22.76 0.79
N SER A 42 -7.68 21.54 1.28
CA SER A 42 -7.70 20.31 0.51
C SER A 42 -8.88 19.41 0.87
N GLU A 43 -9.09 18.41 0.04
CA GLU A 43 -10.08 17.34 0.27
C GLU A 43 -9.43 16.09 0.89
N THR A 44 -8.14 16.17 1.26
CA THR A 44 -7.39 15.02 1.74
C THR A 44 -7.53 14.82 3.25
N ASP A 45 -7.43 13.57 3.69
CA ASP A 45 -7.29 13.20 5.09
C ASP A 45 -5.94 13.63 5.68
N SER A 46 -4.93 13.76 4.84
CA SER A 46 -3.58 14.19 5.22
C SER A 46 -3.54 15.58 5.84
N GLU A 47 -4.35 16.52 5.33
CA GLU A 47 -4.48 17.86 5.92
C GLU A 47 -5.11 17.82 7.31
N VAL A 48 -5.98 16.84 7.56
CA VAL A 48 -6.56 16.64 8.89
C VAL A 48 -5.50 16.19 9.89
N ILE A 49 -4.61 15.28 9.49
CA ILE A 49 -3.53 14.80 10.36
C ILE A 49 -2.61 15.95 10.78
N VAL A 50 -2.15 16.77 9.83
CA VAL A 50 -1.18 17.84 10.14
C VAL A 50 -1.78 18.94 10.99
N ASN A 51 -3.05 19.25 10.81
CA ASN A 51 -3.77 20.22 11.64
C ASN A 51 -4.07 19.67 13.06
N LEU A 52 -4.39 18.37 13.16
CA LEU A 52 -4.56 17.72 14.45
C LEU A 52 -3.25 17.71 15.25
N LEU A 53 -2.13 17.43 14.59
CA LEU A 53 -0.82 17.48 15.21
C LEU A 53 -0.49 18.87 15.76
N GLU A 54 -0.75 19.91 15.00
CA GLU A 54 -0.57 21.30 15.47
C GLU A 54 -1.47 21.60 16.66
N TYR A 55 -2.74 21.20 16.59
CA TYR A 55 -3.68 21.40 17.71
C TYR A 55 -3.19 20.71 18.99
N VAL A 56 -2.81 19.45 18.90
CA VAL A 56 -2.30 18.67 20.05
C VAL A 56 -1.05 19.33 20.65
N HIS A 57 -0.11 19.75 19.79
CA HIS A 57 1.14 20.36 20.21
C HIS A 57 0.92 21.70 20.93
N LEU A 58 0.03 22.54 20.42
CA LEU A 58 -0.17 23.89 20.95
C LEU A 58 -1.10 23.95 22.16
N TYR A 59 -2.11 23.06 22.24
CA TYR A 59 -3.21 23.22 23.19
C TYR A 59 -3.35 22.08 24.21
N GLU A 60 -2.80 20.89 23.92
CA GLU A 60 -2.87 19.76 24.85
C GLU A 60 -1.64 19.66 25.76
N THR A 61 -1.36 20.73 26.53
CA THR A 61 -0.21 20.83 27.45
C THR A 61 1.16 20.99 26.76
N LYS A 62 2.16 21.52 27.47
CA LYS A 62 3.55 21.75 27.00
C LYS A 62 4.24 20.43 26.57
N THR A 63 3.77 19.84 25.50
CA THR A 63 4.25 18.56 24.98
C THR A 63 5.47 18.77 24.09
N THR A 64 6.39 17.82 24.13
CA THR A 64 7.43 17.72 23.12
C THR A 64 6.81 17.36 21.75
N VAL A 65 7.51 17.61 20.66
CA VAL A 65 7.05 17.21 19.33
C VAL A 65 6.77 15.70 19.27
N GLN A 66 7.61 14.88 19.90
CA GLN A 66 7.45 13.43 19.99
C GLN A 66 6.16 13.03 20.69
N GLU A 67 5.89 13.63 21.83
CA GLU A 67 4.64 13.39 22.58
C GLU A 67 3.42 13.84 21.78
N ALA A 68 3.51 14.98 21.09
CA ALA A 68 2.42 15.46 20.23
C ALA A 68 2.15 14.49 19.09
N ILE A 69 3.18 13.97 18.41
CA ILE A 69 3.05 12.95 17.38
C ILE A 69 2.40 11.68 17.95
N THR A 70 2.92 11.15 19.05
CA THR A 70 2.39 9.94 19.69
C THR A 70 0.91 10.08 20.07
N ARG A 71 0.51 11.22 20.63
CA ARG A 71 -0.90 11.52 20.93
C ARG A 71 -1.76 11.67 19.69
N THR A 72 -1.23 12.29 18.65
CA THR A 72 -1.94 12.44 17.39
C THR A 72 -2.21 11.09 16.76
N ILE A 73 -1.19 10.23 16.60
CA ILE A 73 -1.37 8.90 15.98
C ILE A 73 -2.27 7.97 16.79
N SER A 74 -2.38 8.19 18.11
CA SER A 74 -3.31 7.43 18.96
C SER A 74 -4.79 7.76 18.69
N GLN A 75 -5.08 8.93 18.11
CA GLN A 75 -6.43 9.37 17.75
C GLN A 75 -6.81 9.00 16.31
N LEU A 76 -5.85 8.56 15.50
CA LEU A 76 -6.09 8.18 14.10
C LEU A 76 -6.60 6.73 14.02
N GLU A 77 -7.64 6.51 13.22
CA GLU A 77 -8.11 5.19 12.81
C GLU A 77 -7.77 4.97 11.34
N GLY A 78 -7.27 3.77 11.00
CA GLY A 78 -6.83 3.45 9.66
C GLY A 78 -5.34 3.21 9.53
N THR A 79 -4.82 3.36 8.31
CA THR A 79 -3.42 3.06 7.97
C THR A 79 -2.68 4.33 7.59
N PHE A 80 -1.41 4.41 7.97
CA PHE A 80 -0.57 5.54 7.63
C PHE A 80 0.92 5.18 7.60
N GLY A 81 1.65 5.84 6.71
CA GLY A 81 3.08 6.05 6.76
C GLY A 81 3.33 7.55 6.73
N LEU A 82 3.90 8.11 7.78
CA LEU A 82 4.06 9.55 7.98
C LEU A 82 5.53 9.94 8.01
N VAL A 83 5.87 10.99 7.28
CA VAL A 83 7.10 11.76 7.47
C VAL A 83 6.71 13.19 7.83
N ILE A 84 7.20 13.66 8.96
CA ILE A 84 6.79 14.92 9.59
C ILE A 84 8.03 15.79 9.81
N LEU A 85 7.93 17.05 9.44
CA LEU A 85 8.90 18.10 9.76
C LEU A 85 8.25 19.14 10.68
N CYS A 86 9.03 19.68 11.61
CA CYS A 86 8.62 20.76 12.49
C CYS A 86 9.48 22.01 12.21
N ALA A 87 8.84 23.16 12.00
CA ALA A 87 9.54 24.42 11.72
C ALA A 87 10.48 24.85 12.86
N GLU A 88 10.20 24.45 14.09
CA GLU A 88 11.08 24.72 15.24
C GLU A 88 12.35 23.88 15.27
N TYR A 89 12.34 22.73 14.57
CA TYR A 89 13.47 21.79 14.49
C TYR A 89 13.71 21.35 13.03
N PRO A 90 14.18 22.27 12.16
CA PRO A 90 14.23 22.02 10.71
C PRO A 90 15.21 20.90 10.28
N ASP A 91 16.16 20.56 11.14
CA ASP A 91 17.17 19.52 10.89
C ASP A 91 16.71 18.12 11.34
N ILE A 92 15.44 18.00 11.78
CA ILE A 92 14.86 16.76 12.30
C ILE A 92 13.63 16.38 11.50
N ALA A 93 13.58 15.13 11.04
CA ALA A 93 12.38 14.51 10.51
C ALA A 93 11.89 13.42 11.46
N TYR A 94 10.60 13.36 11.68
CA TYR A 94 9.93 12.34 12.50
C TYR A 94 9.21 11.37 11.57
N VAL A 95 9.42 10.07 11.79
CA VAL A 95 8.92 9.02 10.91
C VAL A 95 8.16 7.99 11.74
N THR A 96 6.93 7.67 11.34
CA THR A 96 6.11 6.67 12.02
C THR A 96 5.13 6.02 11.04
N LYS A 97 4.69 4.80 11.34
CA LYS A 97 3.71 4.10 10.49
C LYS A 97 2.71 3.26 11.28
N ARG A 98 1.59 2.95 10.63
CA ARG A 98 0.64 1.89 10.99
C ARG A 98 0.01 1.31 9.72
N GLY A 99 0.21 0.01 9.47
CA GLY A 99 -0.36 -0.69 8.31
C GLY A 99 0.32 -0.39 6.97
N SER A 100 0.51 0.88 6.61
CA SER A 100 1.21 1.27 5.38
C SER A 100 2.71 0.98 5.46
N PRO A 101 3.36 0.59 4.34
CA PRO A 101 4.80 0.38 4.33
C PRO A 101 5.55 1.70 4.53
N LEU A 102 6.59 1.67 5.36
CA LEU A 102 7.52 2.77 5.52
C LEU A 102 8.88 2.20 5.96
N LEU A 103 9.89 2.53 5.20
CA LEU A 103 11.26 2.04 5.31
C LEU A 103 12.18 3.23 5.54
N ILE A 104 13.22 3.04 6.32
CA ILE A 104 14.24 4.06 6.54
C ILE A 104 15.63 3.49 6.27
N SER A 105 16.54 4.35 5.91
CA SER A 105 17.94 4.02 5.73
C SER A 105 18.84 5.16 6.18
N GLU A 106 20.00 4.79 6.67
CA GLU A 106 21.09 5.68 7.07
C GLU A 106 22.35 5.29 6.34
N THR A 107 22.99 6.28 5.75
CA THR A 107 24.32 6.16 5.15
C THR A 107 25.25 7.19 5.78
N GLU A 108 26.52 7.19 5.41
CA GLU A 108 27.48 8.19 5.88
C GLU A 108 27.07 9.64 5.58
N HIS A 109 26.22 9.85 4.55
CA HIS A 109 25.89 11.18 4.05
C HIS A 109 24.41 11.52 4.06
N GLU A 110 23.52 10.53 4.17
CA GLU A 110 22.09 10.71 3.95
C GLU A 110 21.25 9.89 4.93
N LEU A 111 20.12 10.48 5.35
CA LEU A 111 19.04 9.82 6.06
C LEU A 111 17.82 9.82 5.14
N MET A 112 17.23 8.68 4.92
CA MET A 112 16.15 8.50 3.94
C MET A 112 14.97 7.80 4.57
N ALA A 113 13.76 8.20 4.13
CA ALA A 113 12.52 7.49 4.41
C ALA A 113 11.73 7.34 3.11
N THR A 114 11.23 6.13 2.86
CA THR A 114 10.48 5.81 1.64
C THR A 114 9.45 4.71 1.90
N SER A 115 8.38 4.69 1.13
CA SER A 115 7.38 3.62 1.16
C SER A 115 7.79 2.37 0.37
N GLU A 116 8.81 2.46 -0.47
CA GLU A 116 9.25 1.38 -1.35
C GLU A 116 10.77 1.25 -1.36
N LEU A 117 11.28 0.02 -1.51
CA LEU A 117 12.73 -0.25 -1.62
C LEU A 117 13.40 0.48 -2.78
N SER A 118 12.65 0.73 -3.85
CA SER A 118 13.12 1.49 -5.01
C SER A 118 13.62 2.89 -4.67
N GLY A 119 13.09 3.50 -3.60
CA GLY A 119 13.51 4.81 -3.13
C GLY A 119 14.95 4.88 -2.59
N PHE A 120 15.52 3.75 -2.16
CA PHE A 120 16.90 3.69 -1.66
C PHE A 120 17.95 3.46 -2.74
N GLN A 121 17.52 3.26 -3.97
CA GLN A 121 18.39 2.85 -5.04
C GLN A 121 19.50 3.87 -5.32
N HIS A 122 20.72 3.36 -5.50
CA HIS A 122 21.97 4.13 -5.64
C HIS A 122 22.36 4.94 -4.39
N HIS A 123 21.57 4.87 -3.32
CA HIS A 123 21.80 5.62 -2.08
C HIS A 123 22.21 4.70 -0.93
N SER A 124 21.57 3.54 -0.80
CA SER A 124 21.87 2.62 0.30
C SER A 124 21.75 1.15 -0.10
N ASP A 125 22.55 0.30 0.56
CA ASP A 125 22.53 -1.16 0.44
C ASP A 125 21.76 -1.84 1.58
N GLN A 126 21.26 -1.06 2.54
CA GLN A 126 20.56 -1.58 3.71
C GLN A 126 19.39 -0.68 4.08
N TYR A 127 18.38 -1.27 4.70
CA TYR A 127 17.20 -0.57 5.18
C TYR A 127 16.69 -1.15 6.49
N TYR A 128 15.93 -0.34 7.22
CA TYR A 128 15.13 -0.76 8.37
C TYR A 128 13.66 -0.58 8.05
N GLU A 129 12.86 -1.60 8.34
CA GLU A 129 11.41 -1.53 8.22
C GLU A 129 10.81 -1.20 9.58
N LEU A 130 10.07 -0.09 9.68
CA LEU A 130 9.46 0.34 10.92
C LEU A 130 8.39 -0.65 11.38
N ASN A 131 8.29 -0.80 12.70
CA ASN A 131 7.14 -1.48 13.31
C ASN A 131 5.94 -0.52 13.38
N ASN A 132 4.73 -1.07 13.52
CA ASN A 132 3.53 -0.25 13.70
C ASN A 132 3.63 0.58 14.98
N ASN A 133 3.31 1.87 14.86
CA ASN A 133 3.35 2.88 15.93
C ASN A 133 4.77 3.14 16.50
N GLU A 134 5.80 2.66 15.86
CA GLU A 134 7.18 3.02 16.18
C GLU A 134 7.45 4.45 15.69
N LEU A 135 8.04 5.28 16.55
CA LEU A 135 8.49 6.62 16.20
C LEU A 135 10.01 6.62 16.05
N VAL A 136 10.49 7.05 14.91
CA VAL A 136 11.91 7.21 14.62
C VAL A 136 12.19 8.68 14.31
N ILE A 137 13.25 9.19 14.88
CA ILE A 137 13.75 10.54 14.68
C ILE A 137 14.97 10.44 13.77
N LEU A 138 14.89 11.07 12.62
CA LEU A 138 15.99 11.21 11.68
C LEU A 138 16.62 12.58 11.90
N SER A 139 17.85 12.59 12.40
CA SER A 139 18.59 13.82 12.72
C SER A 139 19.93 13.87 12.01
N GLN A 140 20.24 14.96 11.34
CA GLN A 140 21.55 15.13 10.71
C GLN A 140 22.70 15.04 11.72
N GLN A 141 22.46 15.39 12.98
CA GLN A 141 23.49 15.37 14.02
C GLN A 141 23.65 14.00 14.70
N TYR A 142 22.53 13.26 14.86
CA TYR A 142 22.51 12.05 15.71
C TYR A 142 22.17 10.77 14.94
N GLY A 143 21.92 10.88 13.63
CA GLY A 143 21.51 9.74 12.81
C GLY A 143 20.06 9.30 13.11
N MET A 144 19.79 8.00 13.01
CA MET A 144 18.51 7.41 13.34
C MET A 144 18.39 7.16 14.84
N VAL A 145 17.46 7.85 15.50
CA VAL A 145 17.16 7.70 16.93
C VAL A 145 15.77 7.11 17.09
N PHE A 146 15.69 5.94 17.71
CA PHE A 146 14.43 5.26 17.97
C PHE A 146 13.89 5.68 19.33
N GLU A 147 12.67 6.19 19.36
CA GLU A 147 11.98 6.45 20.63
C GLU A 147 11.42 5.12 21.14
N SER A 148 12.03 4.57 22.20
CA SER A 148 11.65 3.29 22.77
C SER A 148 10.37 3.39 23.57
N ASN A 149 9.26 2.94 23.03
CA ASN A 149 8.19 2.37 23.83
C ASN A 149 8.42 0.85 23.87
N GLU A 150 9.04 0.36 24.96
CA GLU A 150 9.32 -1.02 25.31
C GLU A 150 10.19 -1.81 24.30
N ASP A 151 11.36 -2.21 24.78
CA ASP A 151 12.22 -3.23 24.18
C ASP A 151 11.48 -4.60 24.13
N ASN A 152 10.65 -4.83 23.11
CA ASN A 152 10.04 -6.14 22.86
C ASN A 152 11.05 -7.15 22.30
N GLY A 153 12.33 -7.02 22.63
CA GLY A 153 13.35 -8.05 22.35
C GLY A 153 13.65 -8.34 20.88
N ASN A 154 13.03 -7.63 19.95
CA ASN A 154 13.35 -7.74 18.53
C ASN A 154 14.56 -6.85 18.23
N SER A 155 15.67 -7.48 17.96
CA SER A 155 16.88 -6.85 17.45
C SER A 155 16.52 -5.91 16.29
N ARG A 156 16.77 -4.61 16.45
CA ARG A 156 16.67 -3.59 15.38
C ARG A 156 17.77 -3.86 14.37
N THR A 157 17.50 -4.73 13.43
CA THR A 157 18.49 -5.19 12.46
C THR A 157 18.22 -4.56 11.12
N MET A 158 19.21 -3.88 10.57
CA MET A 158 19.21 -3.43 9.17
C MET A 158 19.15 -4.65 8.26
N LYS A 159 18.22 -4.64 7.32
CA LYS A 159 18.08 -5.68 6.31
C LYS A 159 18.90 -5.30 5.07
N PRO A 160 19.67 -6.21 4.47
CA PRO A 160 20.35 -5.93 3.21
C PRO A 160 19.31 -5.79 2.08
N ILE A 161 19.56 -4.86 1.16
CA ILE A 161 18.83 -4.78 -0.10
C ILE A 161 19.41 -5.85 -1.02
N ASN A 162 18.59 -6.80 -1.46
CA ASN A 162 19.02 -7.91 -2.31
C ASN A 162 19.61 -7.35 -3.63
N PRO A 163 20.83 -7.79 -4.04
CA PRO A 163 21.42 -7.41 -5.33
C PRO A 163 20.52 -7.73 -6.55
N ASP A 164 19.71 -8.78 -6.48
CA ASP A 164 18.76 -9.12 -7.54
C ASP A 164 17.66 -8.06 -7.67
N PHE A 165 17.30 -7.39 -6.58
CA PHE A 165 16.40 -6.24 -6.62
C PHE A 165 17.04 -5.08 -7.38
N GLN A 166 18.33 -4.81 -7.17
CA GLN A 166 19.06 -3.81 -7.94
C GLN A 166 19.12 -4.16 -9.44
N LEU A 167 19.34 -5.45 -9.77
CA LEU A 167 19.34 -5.91 -11.16
C LEU A 167 17.95 -5.78 -11.81
N HIS A 168 16.88 -6.13 -11.08
CA HIS A 168 15.51 -5.97 -11.54
C HIS A 168 15.17 -4.49 -11.81
N TYR A 169 15.67 -3.60 -10.97
CA TYR A 169 15.48 -2.16 -11.17
C TYR A 169 16.29 -1.62 -12.36
N LEU A 170 17.51 -2.08 -12.58
CA LEU A 170 18.27 -1.71 -13.79
C LEU A 170 17.51 -2.09 -15.06
N THR A 171 16.74 -3.18 -15.02
CA THR A 171 15.82 -3.54 -16.12
C THR A 171 14.58 -2.63 -16.20
N GLN A 172 14.20 -1.97 -15.11
CA GLN A 172 13.11 -0.98 -15.09
C GLN A 172 13.55 0.42 -15.57
N GLN A 173 14.85 0.71 -15.67
CA GLN A 173 15.30 1.99 -16.22
C GLN A 173 14.75 2.24 -17.62
N LEU A 174 14.53 3.51 -17.97
CA LEU A 174 13.97 3.92 -19.26
C LEU A 174 14.72 3.38 -20.47
N GLY A 175 16.01 3.06 -20.33
CA GLY A 175 16.85 2.57 -21.40
C GLY A 175 16.84 3.53 -22.60
N LYS A 176 16.38 3.06 -23.75
CA LYS A 176 16.28 3.86 -24.99
C LYS A 176 14.99 4.68 -25.09
N TYR A 177 14.09 4.58 -24.12
CA TYR A 177 12.79 5.23 -24.14
C TYR A 177 12.82 6.57 -23.39
N THR A 178 11.97 7.50 -23.77
CA THR A 178 11.85 8.81 -23.14
C THR A 178 10.82 8.84 -22.00
N HIS A 179 9.89 7.85 -21.99
CA HIS A 179 8.82 7.75 -21.02
C HIS A 179 8.61 6.30 -20.57
N TYR A 180 8.29 6.09 -19.29
CA TYR A 180 8.02 4.75 -18.74
C TYR A 180 6.83 4.08 -19.43
N THR A 181 5.73 4.76 -19.65
CA THR A 181 4.57 4.21 -20.38
C THR A 181 4.92 3.75 -21.79
N GLN A 182 5.78 4.51 -22.48
CA GLN A 182 6.28 4.11 -23.79
C GLN A 182 7.09 2.81 -23.71
N LYS A 183 7.98 2.71 -22.72
CA LYS A 183 8.77 1.50 -22.47
C LYS A 183 7.85 0.30 -22.19
N GLU A 184 6.89 0.45 -21.27
CA GLU A 184 5.95 -0.60 -20.91
C GLU A 184 5.13 -1.09 -22.12
N ILE A 185 4.65 -0.17 -22.96
CA ILE A 185 3.94 -0.53 -24.20
C ILE A 185 4.85 -1.33 -25.14
N MET A 186 6.09 -0.90 -25.29
CA MET A 186 7.03 -1.52 -26.24
C MET A 186 7.65 -2.84 -25.73
N GLU A 187 7.56 -3.11 -24.46
CA GLU A 187 8.08 -4.34 -23.84
C GLU A 187 6.98 -5.38 -23.54
N GLN A 188 5.73 -5.13 -23.94
CA GLN A 188 4.61 -6.04 -23.67
C GLN A 188 4.82 -7.46 -24.21
N ASP A 189 5.46 -7.63 -25.33
CA ASP A 189 5.79 -8.95 -25.88
C ASP A 189 6.65 -9.78 -24.92
N LYS A 190 7.61 -9.14 -24.27
CA LYS A 190 8.49 -9.77 -23.28
C LYS A 190 7.79 -10.00 -21.96
N THR A 191 7.10 -8.96 -21.45
CA THR A 191 6.46 -9.03 -20.14
C THR A 191 5.30 -10.01 -20.12
N LEU A 192 4.53 -10.14 -21.20
CA LEU A 192 3.51 -11.18 -21.35
C LEU A 192 4.13 -12.58 -21.31
N TRP A 193 5.24 -12.78 -22.00
CA TRP A 193 5.94 -14.06 -22.00
C TRP A 193 6.50 -14.41 -20.60
N MET A 194 7.05 -13.42 -19.89
CA MET A 194 7.52 -13.60 -18.52
C MET A 194 6.36 -13.89 -17.55
N SER A 195 5.21 -13.24 -17.72
CA SER A 195 4.00 -13.51 -16.91
C SER A 195 3.49 -14.94 -17.07
N LEU A 196 3.77 -15.57 -18.20
CA LEU A 196 3.50 -16.99 -18.46
C LEU A 196 4.63 -17.89 -17.95
N ASN A 197 5.55 -17.39 -17.15
CA ASN A 197 6.76 -18.07 -16.70
C ASN A 197 7.54 -18.68 -17.88
N GLN A 198 7.83 -17.86 -18.89
CA GLN A 198 8.50 -18.25 -20.13
C GLN A 198 7.84 -19.46 -20.85
N GLY A 199 6.51 -19.54 -20.75
CA GLY A 199 5.71 -20.62 -21.32
C GLY A 199 5.52 -21.83 -20.41
N ALA A 200 6.18 -21.92 -19.26
CA ALA A 200 6.02 -23.04 -18.32
C ALA A 200 4.60 -23.14 -17.71
N ARG A 201 3.81 -22.07 -17.80
CA ARG A 201 2.39 -22.08 -17.41
C ARG A 201 1.45 -22.57 -18.51
N ILE A 202 1.98 -22.99 -19.65
CA ILE A 202 1.22 -23.52 -20.78
C ILE A 202 1.77 -24.92 -21.09
N LEU A 203 0.98 -25.96 -20.82
CA LEU A 203 1.29 -27.35 -21.16
C LEU A 203 0.21 -27.89 -22.12
N ASP A 204 0.63 -28.41 -23.26
CA ASP A 204 -0.27 -28.97 -24.28
C ASP A 204 -1.43 -28.02 -24.70
N GLY A 205 -1.12 -26.70 -24.75
CA GLY A 205 -2.11 -25.67 -25.10
C GLY A 205 -3.09 -25.33 -23.99
N GLN A 206 -2.89 -25.88 -22.77
CA GLN A 206 -3.70 -25.59 -21.58
C GLN A 206 -2.92 -24.77 -20.56
N ILE A 207 -3.62 -23.87 -19.88
CA ILE A 207 -3.02 -23.08 -18.80
C ILE A 207 -2.88 -23.95 -17.56
N CYS A 208 -1.66 -24.05 -17.03
CA CYS A 208 -1.33 -24.76 -15.80
C CYS A 208 -0.90 -23.78 -14.73
N LEU A 209 -1.80 -23.47 -13.80
CA LEU A 209 -1.52 -22.66 -12.63
C LEU A 209 -1.52 -23.58 -11.39
N GLY A 210 -0.37 -23.74 -10.74
CA GLY A 210 -0.19 -24.67 -9.63
C GLY A 210 -1.21 -24.47 -8.50
N GLY A 211 -1.49 -23.22 -8.12
CA GLY A 211 -2.50 -22.88 -7.12
C GLY A 211 -3.94 -23.24 -7.46
N LEU A 212 -4.24 -23.54 -8.72
CA LEU A 212 -5.58 -23.99 -9.15
C LEU A 212 -5.78 -25.48 -9.05
N TYR A 213 -4.71 -26.25 -8.81
CA TYR A 213 -4.80 -27.71 -8.80
C TYR A 213 -5.75 -28.24 -7.74
N ASP A 214 -5.69 -27.66 -6.54
CA ASP A 214 -6.57 -28.02 -5.41
C ASP A 214 -8.02 -27.56 -5.63
N LEU A 215 -8.23 -26.48 -6.38
CA LEU A 215 -9.55 -25.99 -6.75
C LEU A 215 -10.24 -26.84 -7.81
N LYS A 216 -9.50 -27.63 -8.61
CA LYS A 216 -10.04 -28.38 -9.73
C LYS A 216 -11.24 -29.26 -9.35
N LYS A 217 -11.24 -29.83 -8.15
CA LYS A 217 -12.34 -30.65 -7.61
C LYS A 217 -13.59 -29.85 -7.26
N ASN A 218 -13.43 -28.55 -6.97
CA ASN A 218 -14.51 -27.67 -6.56
C ASN A 218 -15.08 -26.83 -7.71
N ILE A 219 -14.32 -26.65 -8.81
CA ILE A 219 -14.75 -25.90 -9.99
C ILE A 219 -16.16 -26.28 -10.47
N PRO A 220 -16.54 -27.58 -10.59
CA PRO A 220 -17.87 -27.97 -11.05
C PRO A 220 -19.02 -27.54 -10.12
N LYS A 221 -18.73 -27.17 -8.86
CA LYS A 221 -19.70 -26.74 -7.87
C LYS A 221 -19.92 -25.23 -7.85
N ILE A 222 -19.02 -24.47 -8.49
CA ILE A 222 -19.07 -23.01 -8.52
C ILE A 222 -20.27 -22.55 -9.33
N GLN A 223 -21.07 -21.70 -8.72
CA GLN A 223 -22.26 -21.09 -9.32
C GLN A 223 -22.02 -19.61 -9.64
N ASN A 224 -21.18 -18.96 -8.85
CA ASN A 224 -20.90 -17.54 -8.95
C ASN A 224 -19.39 -17.29 -8.98
N ILE A 225 -18.94 -16.44 -9.90
CA ILE A 225 -17.57 -15.94 -9.95
C ILE A 225 -17.61 -14.44 -9.71
N ILE A 226 -16.81 -13.96 -8.77
CA ILE A 226 -16.78 -12.57 -8.37
C ILE A 226 -15.34 -12.07 -8.53
N PHE A 227 -15.13 -11.20 -9.53
CA PHE A 227 -13.86 -10.49 -9.71
C PHE A 227 -13.84 -9.24 -8.85
N MET A 228 -12.73 -9.02 -8.17
CA MET A 228 -12.49 -7.82 -7.36
C MET A 228 -11.11 -7.25 -7.66
N GLY A 229 -11.05 -5.94 -7.88
CA GLY A 229 -9.81 -5.22 -8.16
C GLY A 229 -10.01 -3.73 -7.98
N CYS A 230 -8.94 -2.95 -7.93
CA CYS A 230 -8.98 -1.50 -7.92
C CYS A 230 -8.20 -0.95 -9.12
N GLY A 231 -8.68 0.15 -9.71
CA GLY A 231 -8.04 0.80 -10.85
C GLY A 231 -7.86 -0.12 -12.06
N SER A 232 -6.65 -0.27 -12.58
CA SER A 232 -6.36 -1.13 -13.74
C SER A 232 -6.64 -2.62 -13.48
N SER A 233 -6.50 -3.07 -12.24
CA SER A 233 -6.85 -4.45 -11.83
C SER A 233 -8.36 -4.69 -11.90
N TYR A 234 -9.19 -3.71 -11.56
CA TYR A 234 -10.64 -3.77 -11.76
C TYR A 234 -10.98 -3.93 -13.25
N TYR A 235 -10.35 -3.16 -14.14
CA TYR A 235 -10.57 -3.29 -15.58
C TYR A 235 -10.11 -4.65 -16.13
N ALA A 236 -9.05 -5.23 -15.57
CA ALA A 236 -8.67 -6.62 -15.90
C ALA A 236 -9.76 -7.61 -15.48
N GLY A 237 -10.38 -7.41 -14.32
CA GLY A 237 -11.55 -8.16 -13.87
C GLY A 237 -12.75 -8.01 -14.81
N CYS A 238 -13.02 -6.79 -15.30
CA CYS A 238 -14.08 -6.53 -16.29
C CYS A 238 -13.85 -7.28 -17.60
N ILE A 239 -12.60 -7.43 -18.05
CA ILE A 239 -12.27 -8.25 -19.24
C ILE A 239 -12.59 -9.72 -18.95
N GLY A 240 -12.19 -10.24 -17.79
CA GLY A 240 -12.52 -11.60 -17.34
C GLY A 240 -14.03 -11.85 -17.27
N TYR A 241 -14.78 -10.92 -16.69
CA TYR A 241 -16.25 -10.91 -16.66
C TYR A 241 -16.84 -11.01 -18.07
N HIS A 242 -16.41 -10.13 -18.97
CA HIS A 242 -16.91 -10.13 -20.35
C HIS A 242 -16.58 -11.42 -21.08
N TYR A 243 -15.34 -11.91 -20.94
CA TYR A 243 -14.88 -13.16 -21.56
C TYR A 243 -15.72 -14.36 -21.13
N ILE A 244 -16.02 -14.52 -19.84
CA ILE A 244 -16.84 -15.64 -19.36
C ILE A 244 -18.27 -15.53 -19.88
N ARG A 245 -18.86 -14.34 -19.85
CA ARG A 245 -20.24 -14.11 -20.29
C ARG A 245 -20.47 -14.32 -21.79
N THR A 246 -19.42 -14.24 -22.62
CA THR A 246 -19.53 -14.49 -24.07
C THR A 246 -19.38 -15.96 -24.45
N ARG A 247 -19.09 -16.85 -23.47
CA ARG A 247 -18.91 -18.30 -23.72
C ARG A 247 -20.18 -19.06 -23.45
N GLU A 248 -20.71 -19.75 -24.45
CA GLU A 248 -21.93 -20.58 -24.32
C GLU A 248 -21.75 -21.70 -23.29
N GLU A 249 -20.56 -22.29 -23.20
CA GLU A 249 -20.24 -23.36 -22.27
C GLU A 249 -20.32 -22.92 -20.80
N LEU A 250 -20.16 -21.61 -20.54
CA LEU A 250 -20.15 -21.02 -19.22
C LEU A 250 -21.45 -20.24 -18.87
N ARG A 251 -22.47 -20.34 -19.70
CA ARG A 251 -23.73 -19.61 -19.52
C ARG A 251 -24.46 -19.86 -18.22
N ASN A 252 -24.18 -20.95 -17.54
CA ASN A 252 -24.79 -21.32 -16.26
C ASN A 252 -24.05 -20.68 -15.04
N LEU A 253 -22.92 -19.99 -15.29
CA LEU A 253 -22.19 -19.27 -14.24
C LEU A 253 -22.69 -17.83 -14.16
N ASN A 254 -23.02 -17.39 -12.96
CA ASN A 254 -23.19 -15.98 -12.68
C ASN A 254 -21.83 -15.33 -12.50
N VAL A 255 -21.61 -14.21 -13.13
CA VAL A 255 -20.31 -13.50 -13.05
C VAL A 255 -20.56 -12.06 -12.61
N PHE A 256 -19.76 -11.60 -11.71
CA PHE A 256 -19.80 -10.25 -11.14
C PHE A 256 -18.39 -9.65 -11.19
N CYS A 257 -18.33 -8.34 -11.25
CA CYS A 257 -17.06 -7.60 -11.16
C CYS A 257 -17.30 -6.33 -10.35
N PHE A 258 -16.53 -6.16 -9.27
CA PHE A 258 -16.65 -5.02 -8.38
C PHE A 258 -15.31 -4.28 -8.26
N ASP A 259 -15.37 -2.97 -8.14
CA ASP A 259 -14.26 -2.20 -7.57
C ASP A 259 -14.20 -2.49 -6.06
N GLY A 260 -12.99 -2.69 -5.53
CA GLY A 260 -12.81 -3.01 -4.11
C GLY A 260 -13.38 -1.95 -3.17
N GLY A 261 -13.38 -0.68 -3.58
CA GLY A 261 -13.95 0.42 -2.79
C GLY A 261 -15.49 0.45 -2.76
N ASP A 262 -16.12 -0.15 -3.77
CA ASP A 262 -17.59 -0.10 -3.93
C ASP A 262 -18.29 -1.39 -3.44
N PHE A 263 -17.52 -2.45 -3.14
CA PHE A 263 -18.09 -3.74 -2.77
C PHE A 263 -18.59 -3.75 -1.32
N GLU A 264 -19.79 -4.28 -1.12
CA GLU A 264 -20.33 -4.55 0.20
C GLU A 264 -20.69 -6.04 0.37
N LEU A 265 -20.61 -6.57 1.59
CA LEU A 265 -20.93 -7.99 1.87
C LEU A 265 -22.34 -8.41 1.48
N LYS A 266 -23.28 -7.46 1.43
CA LYS A 266 -24.66 -7.69 0.96
C LYS A 266 -24.72 -8.03 -0.53
N ASP A 267 -23.66 -7.71 -1.30
CA ASP A 267 -23.59 -7.95 -2.74
C ASP A 267 -23.19 -9.40 -3.06
N ILE A 268 -22.85 -10.19 -2.04
CA ILE A 268 -22.52 -11.61 -2.20
C ILE A 268 -23.77 -12.39 -2.60
N PRO A 269 -23.81 -13.01 -3.80
CA PRO A 269 -24.95 -13.78 -4.24
C PRO A 269 -25.07 -15.08 -3.47
N ASN A 270 -26.31 -15.61 -3.42
CA ASN A 270 -26.56 -16.94 -2.85
C ASN A 270 -25.90 -18.04 -3.71
N GLY A 271 -25.37 -19.06 -3.05
CA GLY A 271 -24.77 -20.24 -3.70
C GLY A 271 -23.26 -20.33 -3.51
N VAL A 272 -22.62 -21.25 -4.24
CA VAL A 272 -21.17 -21.47 -4.15
C VAL A 272 -20.45 -20.38 -4.95
N CYS A 273 -19.69 -19.55 -4.24
CA CYS A 273 -18.97 -18.42 -4.80
C CYS A 273 -17.46 -18.72 -4.89
N LEU A 274 -16.86 -18.30 -6.00
CA LEU A 274 -15.42 -18.17 -6.16
C LEU A 274 -15.08 -16.69 -6.26
N PHE A 275 -14.31 -16.19 -5.31
CA PHE A 275 -13.76 -14.84 -5.35
C PHE A 275 -12.39 -14.83 -6.03
N VAL A 276 -12.21 -13.92 -6.97
CA VAL A 276 -10.95 -13.73 -7.71
C VAL A 276 -10.48 -12.30 -7.45
N PHE A 277 -9.55 -12.15 -6.53
CA PHE A 277 -8.91 -10.88 -6.23
C PHE A 277 -7.76 -10.65 -7.19
N ILE A 278 -7.74 -9.49 -7.83
CA ILE A 278 -6.70 -9.07 -8.77
C ILE A 278 -5.99 -7.86 -8.20
N SER A 279 -4.71 -8.03 -7.87
CA SER A 279 -3.88 -6.96 -7.33
C SER A 279 -2.46 -7.06 -7.89
N GLN A 280 -1.83 -5.95 -8.20
CA GLN A 280 -0.43 -5.94 -8.63
C GLN A 280 0.50 -6.04 -7.42
N SER A 281 0.25 -5.28 -6.35
CA SER A 281 1.07 -5.26 -5.14
C SER A 281 0.71 -6.37 -4.15
N GLY A 282 -0.54 -6.87 -4.19
CA GLY A 282 -1.09 -7.75 -3.15
C GLY A 282 -1.40 -7.03 -1.82
N GLU A 283 -1.21 -5.71 -1.75
CA GLU A 283 -1.32 -4.90 -0.51
C GLU A 283 -2.40 -3.82 -0.60
N THR A 284 -3.25 -3.85 -1.65
CA THR A 284 -4.34 -2.87 -1.82
C THR A 284 -5.34 -3.02 -0.67
N MET A 285 -5.41 -2.02 0.22
CA MET A 285 -6.16 -2.10 1.48
C MET A 285 -7.64 -2.43 1.29
N ASP A 286 -8.30 -1.81 0.29
CA ASP A 286 -9.70 -2.10 0.00
C ASP A 286 -9.94 -3.57 -0.37
N LEU A 287 -8.96 -4.22 -1.02
CA LEU A 287 -9.03 -5.64 -1.32
C LEU A 287 -8.69 -6.50 -0.10
N MET A 288 -7.67 -6.13 0.67
CA MET A 288 -7.23 -6.91 1.84
C MET A 288 -8.32 -6.98 2.91
N LYS A 289 -9.00 -5.87 3.19
CA LYS A 289 -10.15 -5.82 4.11
C LYS A 289 -11.24 -6.83 3.74
N HIS A 290 -11.57 -6.94 2.46
CA HIS A 290 -12.54 -7.89 1.97
C HIS A 290 -12.00 -9.32 1.96
N LEU A 291 -10.74 -9.52 1.60
CA LEU A 291 -10.09 -10.84 1.56
C LEU A 291 -10.14 -11.50 2.94
N ASP A 292 -9.74 -10.79 3.99
CA ASP A 292 -9.75 -11.30 5.37
C ASP A 292 -11.15 -11.73 5.81
N HIS A 293 -12.16 -10.90 5.51
CA HIS A 293 -13.53 -11.18 5.87
C HIS A 293 -14.12 -12.38 5.11
N ILE A 294 -13.84 -12.48 3.81
CA ILE A 294 -14.32 -13.54 2.94
C ILE A 294 -13.64 -14.86 3.28
N GLN A 295 -12.35 -14.86 3.59
CA GLN A 295 -11.63 -16.05 4.07
C GLN A 295 -12.17 -16.53 5.41
N ALA A 296 -12.41 -15.65 6.36
CA ALA A 296 -13.02 -15.98 7.65
C ALA A 296 -14.42 -16.61 7.49
N SER A 297 -15.12 -16.29 6.41
CA SER A 297 -16.45 -16.83 6.07
C SER A 297 -16.38 -18.15 5.26
N HIS A 298 -15.20 -18.74 5.09
CA HIS A 298 -14.96 -20.01 4.38
C HIS A 298 -15.36 -20.04 2.90
N TYR A 299 -15.40 -18.88 2.23
CA TYR A 299 -15.53 -18.83 0.77
C TYR A 299 -14.23 -19.25 0.07
N THR A 300 -14.36 -19.75 -1.15
CA THR A 300 -13.21 -20.07 -1.98
C THR A 300 -12.65 -18.79 -2.58
N CYS A 301 -11.39 -18.50 -2.30
CA CYS A 301 -10.70 -17.29 -2.78
C CYS A 301 -9.49 -17.66 -3.63
N LEU A 302 -9.25 -16.86 -4.65
CA LEU A 302 -8.02 -16.81 -5.44
C LEU A 302 -7.51 -15.38 -5.34
N LEU A 303 -6.31 -15.20 -4.81
CA LEU A 303 -5.59 -13.96 -4.91
C LEU A 303 -4.54 -14.07 -6.01
N TYR A 304 -4.70 -13.29 -7.08
CA TYR A 304 -3.71 -13.19 -8.14
C TYR A 304 -2.92 -11.90 -7.94
N THR A 305 -1.65 -12.06 -7.60
CA THR A 305 -0.70 -10.96 -7.52
C THR A 305 0.34 -11.09 -8.63
N SER A 306 0.82 -9.96 -9.13
CA SER A 306 2.04 -9.96 -9.94
C SER A 306 3.18 -10.44 -9.03
N PRO A 307 4.13 -11.26 -9.54
CA PRO A 307 5.27 -11.63 -8.73
C PRO A 307 5.96 -10.35 -8.24
N SER A 308 5.85 -10.12 -6.95
CA SER A 308 6.53 -9.02 -6.26
C SER A 308 8.00 -9.39 -6.09
N PRO A 309 8.93 -8.44 -6.08
CA PRO A 309 10.30 -8.69 -5.65
C PRO A 309 10.41 -9.35 -4.27
N ARG A 310 9.37 -9.25 -3.43
CA ARG A 310 9.27 -9.92 -2.13
C ARG A 310 9.05 -11.44 -2.26
N ASP A 311 8.39 -11.89 -3.31
CA ASP A 311 8.08 -13.31 -3.55
C ASP A 311 9.28 -14.07 -4.15
N LEU A 312 10.34 -13.37 -4.53
CA LEU A 312 11.58 -13.94 -5.07
C LEU A 312 12.63 -14.20 -3.97
N SER A 313 12.31 -13.93 -2.70
CA SER A 313 13.22 -14.08 -1.55
C SER A 313 12.99 -15.34 -0.72
N GLU A 314 12.11 -16.27 -1.13
CA GLU A 314 11.95 -17.61 -0.54
C GLU A 314 12.54 -18.71 -1.42
#